data_9a416181e82c0158e330bf059b66c122
#
_entry.id   9a416181e82c0158e330bf059b66c122
#
_cell.length_a   1.000
_cell.length_b   1.000
_cell.length_c   1.000
_cell.angle_alpha   90.00
_cell.angle_beta   90.00
_cell.angle_gamma   90.00
#
_symmetry.space_group_name_H-M   'P 1'
#
loop_
_entity.id
_entity.type
_entity.pdbx_description
1 polymer ?
#
loop_
_entity_poly.entity_id
_entity_poly.type
_entity_poly.pdbx_seq_one_letter_code
_entity_poly.pdbx_strand_id
1 'polypeptide(L)'
;MKHIVPLLIALLLTMAGCHRPATTSELCTELQKAEALMYPHPDSALHILQTMNVPSDELNRATWALFTTQAKYKLSINQSDTLIHIANEYFIKSNNSQRKAMVFYYKGILCKDNRETQELLLKAIEEIEKTNDYKLAHIIYAELGGIYIYRSLLEYALNAYNKSREYAQLALNHQQEIASYIYLGRTYSLLEDDKKSIDCYLKAIEICKLKEEKNKQIFALSELAGVYKKVKDYEAALIAIKSSIELRIKNSIKITEQQYLVLGEIYKELNYPDSALFYLEKALCSTNVYTIREASINLFYLKKQQMKYKEATDYLEKSWMYHDSIQKADKSKALIEMQEKYDQQKVKDEAETELRLQKQRTQMYIGIIIVVVLLAGVYARHRYRQRIARLAEAEDRIDTLTRMLEEAQASTDKEDAFVKRMLLQQLGVIRLVASTPTAQNQALLRRLAELGNDQVPVEELIVWEDLYPLIDRLYNGFHSRLKERFGSLLTDKEVQTCCLLCAGFSTKEISVITHQSASSIYVRKTAIRKKLGAEEGADIVEVVKNLP
;
A
#
# COMPACT_ATOMS: atom_id res chain seq x y z
N MET A 1 -32.95 3.19 12.97
CA MET A 1 -31.93 2.13 13.09
C MET A 1 -32.31 0.80 12.41
N LYS A 2 -33.61 0.45 12.28
CA LYS A 2 -34.05 -0.83 11.66
C LYS A 2 -33.74 -0.97 10.15
N HIS A 3 -33.43 0.11 9.42
CA HIS A 3 -33.19 0.08 7.95
C HIS A 3 -31.73 0.35 7.55
N ILE A 4 -30.86 0.75 8.48
CA ILE A 4 -29.44 1.04 8.18
C ILE A 4 -28.60 -0.25 8.32
N VAL A 5 -28.95 -1.14 9.23
CA VAL A 5 -28.24 -2.42 9.41
C VAL A 5 -28.41 -3.35 8.19
N PRO A 6 -29.61 -3.55 7.61
CA PRO A 6 -29.74 -4.34 6.39
C PRO A 6 -29.06 -3.71 5.17
N LEU A 7 -28.97 -2.38 5.09
CA LEU A 7 -28.27 -1.71 4.00
C LEU A 7 -26.74 -1.88 4.10
N LEU A 8 -26.18 -1.86 5.32
CA LEU A 8 -24.76 -2.14 5.58
C LEU A 8 -24.42 -3.62 5.34
N ILE A 9 -25.31 -4.53 5.69
CA ILE A 9 -25.16 -5.97 5.42
C ILE A 9 -25.28 -6.23 3.91
N ALA A 10 -26.17 -5.57 3.20
CA ALA A 10 -26.29 -5.66 1.74
C ALA A 10 -25.04 -5.09 1.05
N LEU A 11 -24.45 -3.99 1.54
CA LEU A 11 -23.22 -3.42 1.03
C LEU A 11 -21.99 -4.33 1.30
N LEU A 12 -21.94 -4.99 2.45
CA LEU A 12 -20.91 -5.99 2.78
C LEU A 12 -21.07 -7.27 1.95
N LEU A 13 -22.28 -7.69 1.65
CA LEU A 13 -22.56 -8.85 0.79
C LEU A 13 -22.26 -8.58 -0.68
N THR A 14 -22.42 -7.34 -1.16
CA THR A 14 -22.01 -6.97 -2.53
C THR A 14 -20.49 -6.87 -2.69
N MET A 15 -19.76 -6.56 -1.63
CA MET A 15 -18.28 -6.61 -1.62
C MET A 15 -17.72 -8.04 -1.53
N ALA A 16 -18.47 -8.99 -0.95
CA ALA A 16 -18.07 -10.40 -0.87
C ALA A 16 -18.40 -11.20 -2.15
N GLY A 17 -19.13 -10.62 -3.10
CA GLY A 17 -19.70 -11.32 -4.26
C GLY A 17 -18.82 -11.39 -5.51
N CYS A 18 -17.55 -10.94 -5.49
CA CYS A 18 -16.66 -11.00 -6.66
C CYS A 18 -15.43 -11.92 -6.46
N HIS A 19 -15.51 -12.94 -5.62
CA HIS A 19 -14.64 -14.10 -5.79
C HIS A 19 -15.35 -15.09 -6.74
N ARG A 20 -15.13 -14.91 -8.05
CA ARG A 20 -15.28 -16.04 -8.97
C ARG A 20 -14.33 -17.12 -8.44
N PRO A 21 -14.80 -18.36 -8.20
CA PRO A 21 -13.89 -19.46 -7.99
C PRO A 21 -12.99 -19.49 -9.22
N ALA A 22 -11.68 -19.39 -9.02
CA ALA A 22 -10.71 -19.62 -10.07
C ALA A 22 -10.98 -21.04 -10.58
N THR A 23 -11.65 -21.16 -11.71
CA THR A 23 -11.54 -22.34 -12.54
C THR A 23 -10.04 -22.48 -12.76
N THR A 24 -9.43 -23.53 -12.22
CA THR A 24 -8.08 -23.95 -12.54
C THR A 24 -8.11 -24.29 -14.03
N SER A 25 -7.93 -23.29 -14.90
CA SER A 25 -7.76 -23.52 -16.32
C SER A 25 -6.41 -24.24 -16.45
N GLU A 26 -6.44 -25.48 -16.88
CA GLU A 26 -5.24 -26.23 -17.19
C GLU A 26 -4.53 -25.58 -18.39
N LEU A 27 -3.20 -25.65 -18.40
CA LEU A 27 -2.44 -25.21 -19.57
C LEU A 27 -2.79 -26.07 -20.78
N CYS A 28 -2.95 -25.45 -21.92
CA CYS A 28 -3.19 -26.18 -23.16
C CYS A 28 -1.98 -27.08 -23.52
N THR A 29 -2.23 -28.14 -24.26
CA THR A 29 -1.24 -29.19 -24.57
C THR A 29 0.01 -28.64 -25.25
N GLU A 30 -0.14 -27.63 -26.11
CA GLU A 30 0.95 -26.97 -26.83
C GLU A 30 1.89 -26.22 -25.87
N LEU A 31 1.34 -25.53 -24.87
CA LEU A 31 2.14 -24.82 -23.86
C LEU A 31 2.87 -25.80 -22.94
N GLN A 32 2.25 -26.92 -22.56
CA GLN A 32 2.91 -27.97 -21.78
C GLN A 32 4.09 -28.57 -22.56
N LYS A 33 3.92 -28.82 -23.87
CA LYS A 33 4.99 -29.30 -24.74
C LYS A 33 6.12 -28.28 -24.88
N ALA A 34 5.77 -27.03 -25.10
CA ALA A 34 6.75 -25.93 -25.19
C ALA A 34 7.55 -25.77 -23.88
N GLU A 35 6.89 -25.89 -22.72
CA GLU A 35 7.56 -25.86 -21.42
C GLU A 35 8.56 -26.99 -21.24
N ALA A 36 8.17 -28.21 -21.58
CA ALA A 36 9.05 -29.37 -21.48
C ALA A 36 10.29 -29.24 -22.37
N LEU A 37 10.16 -28.63 -23.55
CA LEU A 37 11.25 -28.40 -24.51
C LEU A 37 12.07 -27.14 -24.22
N MET A 38 11.65 -26.27 -23.33
CA MET A 38 12.25 -24.94 -23.11
C MET A 38 13.74 -24.97 -22.75
N TYR A 39 14.19 -25.99 -22.03
CA TYR A 39 15.60 -26.14 -21.65
C TYR A 39 16.39 -27.03 -22.63
N PRO A 40 15.92 -28.24 -23.04
CA PRO A 40 16.69 -29.09 -23.94
C PRO A 40 16.70 -28.57 -25.39
N HIS A 41 15.59 -28.02 -25.88
CA HIS A 41 15.39 -27.62 -27.28
C HIS A 41 14.60 -26.32 -27.40
N PRO A 42 15.16 -25.14 -27.02
CA PRO A 42 14.46 -23.87 -27.03
C PRO A 42 14.02 -23.41 -28.41
N ASP A 43 14.68 -23.84 -29.48
CA ASP A 43 14.28 -23.66 -30.88
C ASP A 43 12.95 -24.34 -31.19
N SER A 44 12.81 -25.63 -30.80
CA SER A 44 11.58 -26.38 -30.94
C SER A 44 10.45 -25.83 -30.08
N ALA A 45 10.75 -25.39 -28.85
CA ALA A 45 9.78 -24.70 -28.01
C ALA A 45 9.28 -23.42 -28.67
N LEU A 46 10.18 -22.60 -29.23
CA LEU A 46 9.80 -21.38 -29.93
C LEU A 46 8.96 -21.67 -31.18
N HIS A 47 9.31 -22.72 -31.92
CA HIS A 47 8.52 -23.13 -33.10
C HIS A 47 7.07 -23.47 -32.74
N ILE A 48 6.86 -24.26 -31.67
CA ILE A 48 5.50 -24.56 -31.17
C ILE A 48 4.76 -23.27 -30.81
N LEU A 49 5.39 -22.37 -30.06
CA LEU A 49 4.80 -21.11 -29.61
C LEU A 49 4.46 -20.14 -30.76
N GLN A 50 5.18 -20.21 -31.88
CA GLN A 50 4.92 -19.39 -33.06
C GLN A 50 3.86 -19.97 -33.98
N THR A 51 3.71 -21.29 -34.01
CA THR A 51 2.74 -21.98 -34.90
C THR A 51 1.38 -22.19 -34.25
N MET A 52 1.29 -22.16 -32.92
CA MET A 52 0.00 -22.26 -32.23
C MET A 52 -0.79 -20.95 -32.37
N ASN A 53 -2.12 -21.05 -32.33
CA ASN A 53 -2.97 -19.87 -32.21
C ASN A 53 -2.78 -19.20 -30.84
N VAL A 54 -2.73 -17.89 -30.82
CA VAL A 54 -2.64 -17.15 -29.56
C VAL A 54 -3.89 -17.46 -28.71
N PRO A 55 -3.71 -17.99 -27.48
CA PRO A 55 -4.85 -18.38 -26.64
C PRO A 55 -5.77 -17.21 -26.31
N SER A 56 -7.06 -17.48 -26.26
CA SER A 56 -8.08 -16.46 -25.92
C SER A 56 -8.29 -16.31 -24.41
N ASP A 57 -8.03 -17.35 -23.63
CA ASP A 57 -8.11 -17.28 -22.17
C ASP A 57 -6.88 -16.61 -21.57
N GLU A 58 -7.08 -15.92 -20.46
CA GLU A 58 -6.05 -15.06 -19.85
C GLU A 58 -4.81 -15.84 -19.36
N LEU A 59 -5.00 -17.02 -18.74
CA LEU A 59 -3.88 -17.83 -18.22
C LEU A 59 -3.00 -18.35 -19.36
N ASN A 60 -3.59 -19.01 -20.35
CA ASN A 60 -2.82 -19.57 -21.47
C ASN A 60 -2.19 -18.47 -22.31
N ARG A 61 -2.86 -17.33 -22.52
CA ARG A 61 -2.30 -16.17 -23.22
C ARG A 61 -1.10 -15.58 -22.48
N ALA A 62 -1.19 -15.39 -21.16
CA ALA A 62 -0.08 -14.90 -20.35
C ALA A 62 1.10 -15.89 -20.33
N THR A 63 0.81 -17.20 -20.27
CA THR A 63 1.83 -18.26 -20.30
C THR A 63 2.51 -18.33 -21.66
N TRP A 64 1.75 -18.24 -22.75
CA TRP A 64 2.28 -18.17 -24.10
C TRP A 64 3.23 -16.97 -24.29
N ALA A 65 2.85 -15.80 -23.80
CA ALA A 65 3.66 -14.60 -23.88
C ALA A 65 4.97 -14.76 -23.06
N LEU A 66 4.90 -15.32 -21.85
CA LEU A 66 6.05 -15.57 -20.99
C LEU A 66 7.01 -16.58 -21.63
N PHE A 67 6.50 -17.70 -22.13
CA PHE A 67 7.32 -18.74 -22.74
C PHE A 67 7.94 -18.29 -24.06
N THR A 68 7.23 -17.51 -24.85
CA THR A 68 7.78 -16.90 -26.07
C THR A 68 8.92 -15.95 -25.74
N THR A 69 8.78 -15.13 -24.71
CA THR A 69 9.85 -14.26 -24.21
C THR A 69 11.06 -15.09 -23.76
N GLN A 70 10.84 -16.15 -23.00
CA GLN A 70 11.90 -17.04 -22.52
C GLN A 70 12.64 -17.73 -23.66
N ALA A 71 11.92 -18.29 -24.62
CA ALA A 71 12.51 -18.98 -25.76
C ALA A 71 13.35 -18.04 -26.62
N LYS A 72 12.85 -16.85 -26.93
CA LYS A 72 13.57 -15.81 -27.66
C LYS A 72 14.85 -15.39 -26.93
N TYR A 73 14.77 -15.18 -25.60
CA TYR A 73 15.93 -14.84 -24.80
C TYR A 73 17.03 -15.94 -24.87
N LYS A 74 16.63 -17.20 -24.69
CA LYS A 74 17.56 -18.36 -24.77
C LYS A 74 18.24 -18.50 -26.14
N LEU A 75 17.56 -18.10 -27.18
CA LEU A 75 18.07 -18.13 -28.57
C LEU A 75 18.77 -16.82 -28.97
N SER A 76 18.94 -15.89 -28.04
CA SER A 76 19.54 -14.56 -28.28
C SER A 76 18.83 -13.79 -29.41
N ILE A 77 17.52 -13.97 -29.54
CA ILE A 77 16.67 -13.26 -30.50
C ILE A 77 16.26 -11.94 -29.88
N ASN A 78 16.55 -10.84 -30.58
CA ASN A 78 16.12 -9.52 -30.15
C ASN A 78 14.59 -9.41 -30.09
N GLN A 79 14.05 -8.80 -29.02
CA GLN A 79 12.61 -8.71 -28.77
C GLN A 79 12.26 -7.43 -28.01
N SER A 80 11.02 -6.98 -28.21
CA SER A 80 10.45 -5.90 -27.41
C SER A 80 9.89 -6.44 -26.08
N ASP A 81 9.55 -5.53 -25.19
CA ASP A 81 8.93 -5.81 -23.88
C ASP A 81 7.42 -6.11 -23.94
N THR A 82 6.80 -6.03 -25.14
CA THR A 82 5.35 -6.19 -25.32
C THR A 82 4.82 -7.51 -24.76
N LEU A 83 5.50 -8.63 -25.04
CA LEU A 83 5.06 -9.95 -24.59
C LEU A 83 5.18 -10.09 -23.07
N ILE A 84 6.28 -9.60 -22.49
CA ILE A 84 6.45 -9.69 -21.03
C ILE A 84 5.45 -8.80 -20.28
N HIS A 85 4.96 -7.72 -20.88
CA HIS A 85 3.87 -6.92 -20.33
C HIS A 85 2.56 -7.72 -20.23
N ILE A 86 2.18 -8.47 -21.27
CA ILE A 86 1.00 -9.35 -21.26
C ILE A 86 1.11 -10.38 -20.12
N ALA A 87 2.27 -11.00 -19.96
CA ALA A 87 2.52 -11.95 -18.88
C ALA A 87 2.46 -11.28 -17.49
N ASN A 88 3.01 -10.08 -17.36
CA ASN A 88 3.03 -9.33 -16.11
C ASN A 88 1.63 -8.95 -15.62
N GLU A 89 0.75 -8.47 -16.48
CA GLU A 89 -0.62 -8.07 -16.11
C GLU A 89 -1.41 -9.20 -15.43
N TYR A 90 -1.18 -10.43 -15.85
CA TYR A 90 -1.83 -11.61 -15.30
C TYR A 90 -1.09 -12.16 -14.07
N PHE A 91 0.22 -12.47 -14.23
CA PHE A 91 0.94 -13.22 -13.20
C PHE A 91 1.21 -12.42 -11.93
N ILE A 92 1.32 -11.10 -11.99
CA ILE A 92 1.49 -10.28 -10.79
C ILE A 92 0.32 -10.42 -9.80
N LYS A 93 -0.88 -10.70 -10.29
CA LYS A 93 -2.10 -10.91 -9.49
C LYS A 93 -2.31 -12.39 -9.11
N SER A 94 -1.55 -13.31 -9.69
CA SER A 94 -1.68 -14.74 -9.43
C SER A 94 -0.98 -15.14 -8.14
N ASN A 95 -1.25 -16.36 -7.64
CA ASN A 95 -0.52 -16.93 -6.51
C ASN A 95 0.66 -17.83 -6.96
N ASN A 96 1.02 -17.80 -8.24
CA ASN A 96 2.10 -18.64 -8.78
C ASN A 96 3.44 -17.92 -8.66
N SER A 97 4.18 -18.17 -7.58
CA SER A 97 5.47 -17.55 -7.30
C SER A 97 6.52 -17.87 -8.36
N GLN A 98 6.54 -19.07 -8.93
CA GLN A 98 7.48 -19.42 -10.00
C GLN A 98 7.26 -18.56 -11.25
N ARG A 99 6.01 -18.40 -11.70
CA ARG A 99 5.69 -17.57 -12.87
C ARG A 99 5.94 -16.08 -12.60
N LYS A 100 5.64 -15.61 -11.38
CA LYS A 100 5.99 -14.24 -10.99
C LYS A 100 7.50 -13.99 -11.06
N ALA A 101 8.30 -14.90 -10.51
CA ALA A 101 9.75 -14.79 -10.56
C ALA A 101 10.25 -14.74 -12.01
N MET A 102 9.72 -15.59 -12.89
CA MET A 102 10.06 -15.57 -14.32
C MET A 102 9.70 -14.22 -14.96
N VAL A 103 8.52 -13.69 -14.68
CA VAL A 103 8.08 -12.40 -15.23
C VAL A 103 9.00 -11.28 -14.77
N PHE A 104 9.28 -11.17 -13.47
CA PHE A 104 10.19 -10.16 -12.96
C PHE A 104 11.60 -10.29 -13.54
N TYR A 105 12.10 -11.52 -13.66
CA TYR A 105 13.40 -11.79 -14.27
C TYR A 105 13.47 -11.32 -15.73
N TYR A 106 12.55 -11.78 -16.59
CA TYR A 106 12.58 -11.42 -18.01
C TYR A 106 12.26 -9.96 -18.25
N LYS A 107 11.39 -9.35 -17.43
CA LYS A 107 11.15 -7.91 -17.47
C LYS A 107 12.43 -7.14 -17.12
N GLY A 108 13.17 -7.57 -16.10
CA GLY A 108 14.45 -6.98 -15.72
C GLY A 108 15.49 -7.09 -16.82
N ILE A 109 15.64 -8.27 -17.44
CA ILE A 109 16.61 -8.50 -18.52
C ILE A 109 16.31 -7.68 -19.78
N LEU A 110 15.03 -7.41 -20.07
CA LEU A 110 14.62 -6.60 -21.21
C LEU A 110 14.66 -5.09 -20.91
N CYS A 111 14.78 -4.73 -19.66
CA CYS A 111 14.92 -3.34 -19.24
C CYS A 111 16.30 -2.79 -19.63
N LYS A 112 16.34 -1.52 -20.04
CA LYS A 112 17.60 -0.84 -20.37
C LYS A 112 18.22 -0.12 -19.17
N ASP A 113 17.44 0.08 -18.11
CA ASP A 113 17.88 0.75 -16.89
C ASP A 113 18.38 -0.26 -15.87
N ASN A 114 19.66 -0.19 -15.52
CA ASN A 114 20.30 -1.08 -14.56
C ASN A 114 19.70 -1.01 -13.15
N ARG A 115 19.08 0.10 -12.76
CA ARG A 115 18.44 0.25 -11.47
C ARG A 115 17.10 -0.45 -11.45
N GLU A 116 16.27 -0.23 -12.46
CA GLU A 116 15.00 -0.95 -12.60
C GLU A 116 15.24 -2.45 -12.74
N THR A 117 16.28 -2.84 -13.50
CA THR A 117 16.71 -4.25 -13.58
C THR A 117 17.03 -4.82 -12.20
N GLN A 118 17.81 -4.13 -11.38
CA GLN A 118 18.13 -4.57 -10.03
C GLN A 118 16.87 -4.75 -9.17
N GLU A 119 15.96 -3.79 -9.18
CA GLU A 119 14.70 -3.86 -8.41
C GLU A 119 13.84 -5.04 -8.86
N LEU A 120 13.76 -5.28 -10.15
CA LEU A 120 13.02 -6.43 -10.71
C LEU A 120 13.67 -7.76 -10.36
N LEU A 121 15.00 -7.85 -10.40
CA LEU A 121 15.73 -9.06 -9.98
C LEU A 121 15.53 -9.35 -8.49
N LEU A 122 15.51 -8.32 -7.63
CA LEU A 122 15.21 -8.50 -6.20
C LEU A 122 13.79 -9.02 -5.98
N LYS A 123 12.78 -8.49 -6.70
CA LYS A 123 11.42 -9.04 -6.68
C LYS A 123 11.35 -10.47 -7.20
N ALA A 124 12.14 -10.79 -8.22
CA ALA A 124 12.25 -12.16 -8.72
C ALA A 124 12.82 -13.12 -7.65
N ILE A 125 13.80 -12.66 -6.86
CA ILE A 125 14.38 -13.42 -5.74
C ILE A 125 13.34 -13.66 -4.66
N GLU A 126 12.60 -12.64 -4.23
CA GLU A 126 11.52 -12.78 -3.22
C GLU A 126 10.48 -13.85 -3.60
N GLU A 127 10.20 -13.99 -4.88
CA GLU A 127 9.24 -14.97 -5.37
C GLU A 127 9.88 -16.35 -5.60
N ILE A 128 11.12 -16.42 -6.15
CA ILE A 128 11.75 -17.70 -6.47
C ILE A 128 12.18 -18.48 -5.21
N GLU A 129 12.54 -17.78 -4.13
CA GLU A 129 12.90 -18.41 -2.85
C GLU A 129 11.72 -19.14 -2.18
N LYS A 130 10.48 -18.84 -2.59
CA LYS A 130 9.27 -19.57 -2.17
C LYS A 130 9.09 -20.90 -2.94
N THR A 131 9.99 -21.20 -3.87
CA THR A 131 9.88 -22.35 -4.79
C THR A 131 11.12 -23.23 -4.73
N ASN A 132 11.06 -24.39 -5.36
CA ASN A 132 12.20 -25.29 -5.55
C ASN A 132 12.76 -25.20 -6.98
N ASP A 133 12.51 -24.11 -7.70
CA ASP A 133 13.08 -23.92 -9.04
C ASP A 133 14.52 -23.40 -8.97
N TYR A 134 15.41 -24.28 -8.56
CA TYR A 134 16.85 -23.99 -8.46
C TYR A 134 17.48 -23.62 -9.81
N LYS A 135 16.89 -24.08 -10.94
CA LYS A 135 17.36 -23.73 -12.29
C LYS A 135 17.11 -22.26 -12.62
N LEU A 136 16.05 -21.68 -12.16
CA LEU A 136 15.78 -20.26 -12.35
C LEU A 136 16.52 -19.43 -11.28
N ALA A 137 16.55 -19.90 -10.04
CA ALA A 137 17.18 -19.19 -8.93
C ALA A 137 18.65 -18.86 -9.22
N HIS A 138 19.46 -19.86 -9.67
CA HIS A 138 20.89 -19.60 -9.95
C HIS A 138 21.09 -18.52 -11.04
N ILE A 139 20.21 -18.47 -12.06
CA ILE A 139 20.31 -17.49 -13.15
C ILE A 139 20.01 -16.09 -12.61
N ILE A 140 18.95 -15.93 -11.83
CA ILE A 140 18.57 -14.65 -11.24
C ILE A 140 19.71 -14.09 -10.38
N TYR A 141 20.30 -14.90 -9.52
CA TYR A 141 21.42 -14.50 -8.68
C TYR A 141 22.69 -14.20 -9.47
N ALA A 142 22.95 -14.92 -10.56
CA ALA A 142 24.09 -14.63 -11.43
C ALA A 142 23.96 -13.27 -12.12
N GLU A 143 22.77 -12.94 -12.64
CA GLU A 143 22.49 -11.63 -13.25
C GLU A 143 22.60 -10.50 -12.23
N LEU A 144 22.05 -10.70 -11.04
CA LEU A 144 22.16 -9.71 -9.96
C LEU A 144 23.64 -9.46 -9.59
N GLY A 145 24.46 -10.53 -9.53
CA GLY A 145 25.91 -10.42 -9.35
C GLY A 145 26.57 -9.56 -10.42
N GLY A 146 26.17 -9.72 -11.68
CA GLY A 146 26.63 -8.89 -12.80
C GLY A 146 26.28 -7.41 -12.64
N ILE A 147 25.05 -7.11 -12.23
CA ILE A 147 24.62 -5.73 -11.93
C ILE A 147 25.45 -5.13 -10.79
N TYR A 148 25.73 -5.90 -9.74
CA TYR A 148 26.55 -5.43 -8.62
C TYR A 148 28.01 -5.17 -9.05
N ILE A 149 28.60 -6.00 -9.91
CA ILE A 149 29.94 -5.74 -10.51
C ILE A 149 29.92 -4.42 -11.29
N TYR A 150 28.91 -4.25 -12.17
CA TYR A 150 28.78 -3.02 -12.95
C TYR A 150 28.72 -1.76 -12.06
N ARG A 151 28.07 -1.86 -10.90
CA ARG A 151 27.94 -0.78 -9.92
C ARG A 151 29.08 -0.71 -8.91
N SER A 152 30.12 -1.50 -9.07
CA SER A 152 31.27 -1.59 -8.15
C SER A 152 30.89 -1.99 -6.72
N LEU A 153 29.76 -2.68 -6.54
CA LEU A 153 29.29 -3.22 -5.26
C LEU A 153 29.81 -4.66 -5.05
N LEU A 154 31.14 -4.77 -4.91
CA LEU A 154 31.85 -6.05 -5.03
C LEU A 154 31.46 -7.07 -3.96
N GLU A 155 31.23 -6.66 -2.71
CA GLU A 155 30.80 -7.55 -1.63
C GLU A 155 29.39 -8.13 -1.89
N TYR A 156 28.47 -7.30 -2.41
CA TYR A 156 27.14 -7.77 -2.82
C TYR A 156 27.22 -8.73 -4.02
N ALA A 157 28.14 -8.49 -4.94
CA ALA A 157 28.40 -9.39 -6.06
C ALA A 157 28.90 -10.77 -5.57
N LEU A 158 29.83 -10.80 -4.59
CA LEU A 158 30.29 -12.05 -3.97
C LEU A 158 29.13 -12.84 -3.37
N ASN A 159 28.27 -12.18 -2.62
CA ASN A 159 27.10 -12.84 -2.02
C ASN A 159 26.19 -13.43 -3.12
N ALA A 160 25.84 -12.64 -4.12
CA ALA A 160 24.98 -13.07 -5.22
C ALA A 160 25.58 -14.26 -5.99
N TYR A 161 26.88 -14.21 -6.33
CA TYR A 161 27.52 -15.33 -7.02
C TYR A 161 27.70 -16.59 -6.15
N ASN A 162 27.88 -16.45 -4.83
CA ASN A 162 27.85 -17.59 -3.94
C ASN A 162 26.47 -18.24 -3.90
N LYS A 163 25.40 -17.45 -3.82
CA LYS A 163 24.02 -17.96 -3.92
C LYS A 163 23.75 -18.64 -5.27
N SER A 164 24.20 -17.99 -6.38
CA SER A 164 24.09 -18.61 -7.70
C SER A 164 24.78 -19.97 -7.75
N ARG A 165 25.99 -20.10 -7.17
CA ARG A 165 26.72 -21.37 -7.09
C ARG A 165 25.94 -22.42 -6.28
N GLU A 166 25.44 -22.05 -5.08
CA GLU A 166 24.65 -22.97 -4.25
C GLU A 166 23.44 -23.52 -5.00
N TYR A 167 22.67 -22.64 -5.66
CA TYR A 167 21.51 -23.06 -6.45
C TYR A 167 21.89 -23.86 -7.71
N ALA A 168 23.03 -23.55 -8.34
CA ALA A 168 23.54 -24.33 -9.47
C ALA A 168 23.89 -25.77 -9.04
N GLN A 169 24.48 -25.96 -7.84
CA GLN A 169 24.77 -27.26 -7.24
C GLN A 169 23.46 -28.01 -6.93
N LEU A 170 22.48 -27.38 -6.31
CA LEU A 170 21.16 -27.99 -6.05
C LEU A 170 20.42 -28.35 -7.34
N ALA A 171 20.60 -27.58 -8.40
CA ALA A 171 20.05 -27.87 -9.72
C ALA A 171 20.84 -28.94 -10.49
N LEU A 172 21.97 -29.43 -9.96
CA LEU A 172 22.92 -30.33 -10.62
C LEU A 172 23.43 -29.76 -11.97
N ASN A 173 23.51 -28.42 -12.05
CA ASN A 173 23.93 -27.71 -13.25
C ASN A 173 25.43 -27.34 -13.18
N HIS A 174 26.29 -28.27 -13.57
CA HIS A 174 27.73 -28.09 -13.50
C HIS A 174 28.25 -26.95 -14.36
N GLN A 175 27.59 -26.66 -15.49
CA GLN A 175 27.97 -25.54 -16.35
C GLN A 175 27.82 -24.18 -15.64
N GLN A 176 26.76 -24.02 -14.86
CA GLN A 176 26.52 -22.79 -14.11
C GLN A 176 27.35 -22.74 -12.81
N GLU A 177 27.62 -23.91 -12.20
CA GLU A 177 28.54 -23.98 -11.08
C GLU A 177 29.94 -23.49 -11.48
N ILE A 178 30.47 -23.96 -12.63
CA ILE A 178 31.73 -23.48 -13.19
C ILE A 178 31.70 -21.98 -13.46
N ALA A 179 30.61 -21.49 -14.09
CA ALA A 179 30.45 -20.06 -14.37
C ALA A 179 30.48 -19.22 -13.07
N SER A 180 29.80 -19.69 -12.02
CA SER A 180 29.79 -19.01 -10.71
C SER A 180 31.19 -18.96 -10.09
N TYR A 181 31.98 -20.03 -10.15
CA TYR A 181 33.37 -20.00 -9.70
C TYR A 181 34.23 -19.01 -10.50
N ILE A 182 34.04 -18.91 -11.81
CA ILE A 182 34.73 -17.95 -12.66
C ILE A 182 34.37 -16.51 -12.26
N TYR A 183 33.08 -16.23 -12.04
CA TYR A 183 32.62 -14.90 -11.60
C TYR A 183 33.14 -14.55 -10.21
N LEU A 184 33.14 -15.51 -9.28
CA LEU A 184 33.74 -15.34 -7.95
C LEU A 184 35.24 -15.02 -8.06
N GLY A 185 35.98 -15.77 -8.90
CA GLY A 185 37.40 -15.53 -9.16
C GLY A 185 37.67 -14.11 -9.65
N ARG A 186 36.89 -13.64 -10.63
CA ARG A 186 36.97 -12.25 -11.11
C ARG A 186 36.66 -11.22 -10.00
N THR A 187 35.61 -11.46 -9.22
CA THR A 187 35.20 -10.56 -8.14
C THR A 187 36.27 -10.48 -7.04
N TYR A 188 36.87 -11.61 -6.66
CA TYR A 188 37.98 -11.62 -5.71
C TYR A 188 39.22 -10.90 -6.25
N SER A 189 39.53 -11.05 -7.55
CA SER A 189 40.62 -10.29 -8.17
C SER A 189 40.39 -8.78 -8.18
N LEU A 190 39.13 -8.34 -8.34
CA LEU A 190 38.75 -6.92 -8.22
C LEU A 190 38.85 -6.41 -6.77
N LEU A 191 38.63 -7.27 -5.79
CA LEU A 191 38.81 -7.00 -4.35
C LEU A 191 40.28 -7.14 -3.89
N GLU A 192 41.21 -7.41 -4.82
CA GLU A 192 42.64 -7.65 -4.54
C GLU A 192 42.91 -8.88 -3.64
N ASP A 193 41.92 -9.75 -3.45
CA ASP A 193 42.09 -11.07 -2.80
C ASP A 193 42.53 -12.11 -3.85
N ASP A 194 43.75 -11.93 -4.36
CA ASP A 194 44.25 -12.75 -5.45
C ASP A 194 44.39 -14.23 -5.07
N LYS A 195 44.59 -14.55 -3.79
CA LYS A 195 44.63 -15.94 -3.30
C LYS A 195 43.29 -16.64 -3.50
N LYS A 196 42.18 -16.04 -3.04
CA LYS A 196 40.84 -16.62 -3.25
C LYS A 196 40.46 -16.63 -4.73
N SER A 197 40.92 -15.63 -5.50
CA SER A 197 40.73 -15.61 -6.94
C SER A 197 41.34 -16.84 -7.60
N ILE A 198 42.60 -17.16 -7.30
CA ILE A 198 43.30 -18.34 -7.79
C ILE A 198 42.55 -19.61 -7.39
N ASP A 199 42.16 -19.76 -6.11
CA ASP A 199 41.42 -20.92 -5.61
C ASP A 199 40.11 -21.14 -6.37
N CYS A 200 39.37 -20.08 -6.67
CA CYS A 200 38.13 -20.16 -7.44
C CYS A 200 38.37 -20.65 -8.88
N TYR A 201 39.39 -20.13 -9.57
CA TYR A 201 39.71 -20.57 -10.93
C TYR A 201 40.22 -22.01 -10.96
N LEU A 202 41.03 -22.42 -9.98
CA LEU A 202 41.47 -23.81 -9.88
C LEU A 202 40.29 -24.79 -9.69
N LYS A 203 39.32 -24.45 -8.84
CA LYS A 203 38.08 -25.24 -8.68
C LYS A 203 37.27 -25.29 -9.97
N ALA A 204 37.10 -24.15 -10.65
CA ALA A 204 36.44 -24.11 -11.95
C ALA A 204 37.10 -25.04 -12.96
N ILE A 205 38.48 -25.04 -13.04
CA ILE A 205 39.26 -25.88 -13.93
C ILE A 205 39.12 -27.37 -13.57
N GLU A 206 39.10 -27.69 -12.28
CA GLU A 206 38.91 -29.06 -11.79
C GLU A 206 37.55 -29.62 -12.26
N ILE A 207 36.46 -28.88 -12.03
CA ILE A 207 35.11 -29.30 -12.47
C ILE A 207 35.06 -29.40 -14.00
N CYS A 208 35.67 -28.44 -14.72
CA CYS A 208 35.75 -28.48 -16.18
C CYS A 208 36.43 -29.75 -16.70
N LYS A 209 37.51 -30.20 -16.06
CA LYS A 209 38.20 -31.47 -16.42
C LYS A 209 37.29 -32.66 -16.18
N LEU A 210 36.62 -32.71 -15.03
CA LEU A 210 35.72 -33.83 -14.67
C LEU A 210 34.48 -33.91 -15.57
N LYS A 211 34.01 -32.79 -16.09
CA LYS A 211 32.79 -32.69 -16.90
C LYS A 211 33.05 -32.48 -18.39
N GLU A 212 34.30 -32.51 -18.81
CA GLU A 212 34.75 -32.28 -20.19
C GLU A 212 34.31 -30.92 -20.80
N GLU A 213 34.15 -29.91 -19.96
CA GLU A 213 33.72 -28.56 -20.35
C GLU A 213 34.88 -27.73 -20.91
N LYS A 214 35.38 -28.12 -22.09
CA LYS A 214 36.61 -27.61 -22.71
C LYS A 214 36.62 -26.10 -22.90
N ASN A 215 35.52 -25.49 -23.37
CA ASN A 215 35.44 -24.07 -23.61
C ASN A 215 35.58 -23.25 -22.30
N LYS A 216 34.91 -23.69 -21.24
CA LYS A 216 35.02 -23.05 -19.93
C LYS A 216 36.38 -23.28 -19.27
N GLN A 217 36.98 -24.43 -19.50
CA GLN A 217 38.36 -24.74 -19.05
C GLN A 217 39.38 -23.79 -19.70
N ILE A 218 39.29 -23.60 -21.01
CA ILE A 218 40.14 -22.66 -21.77
C ILE A 218 40.00 -21.25 -21.18
N PHE A 219 38.77 -20.82 -20.92
CA PHE A 219 38.49 -19.52 -20.38
C PHE A 219 39.06 -19.35 -18.97
N ALA A 220 38.77 -20.29 -18.06
CA ALA A 220 39.24 -20.28 -16.67
C ALA A 220 40.80 -20.28 -16.59
N LEU A 221 41.47 -21.04 -17.45
CA LEU A 221 42.94 -21.06 -17.54
C LEU A 221 43.50 -19.70 -17.99
N SER A 222 42.83 -19.04 -18.94
CA SER A 222 43.24 -17.70 -19.40
C SER A 222 43.09 -16.63 -18.30
N GLU A 223 42.02 -16.68 -17.57
CA GLU A 223 41.78 -15.77 -16.42
C GLU A 223 42.78 -16.04 -15.30
N LEU A 224 43.03 -17.30 -14.97
CA LEU A 224 44.03 -17.72 -13.99
C LEU A 224 45.44 -17.21 -14.36
N ALA A 225 45.83 -17.29 -15.64
CA ALA A 225 47.08 -16.73 -16.10
C ALA A 225 47.19 -15.23 -15.86
N GLY A 226 46.08 -14.51 -16.04
CA GLY A 226 45.99 -13.07 -15.73
C GLY A 226 46.23 -12.79 -14.24
N VAL A 227 45.68 -13.57 -13.35
CA VAL A 227 45.88 -13.40 -11.89
C VAL A 227 47.31 -13.77 -11.50
N TYR A 228 47.86 -14.89 -11.98
CA TYR A 228 49.28 -15.22 -11.73
C TYR A 228 50.23 -14.14 -12.23
N LYS A 229 49.97 -13.57 -13.40
CA LYS A 229 50.75 -12.40 -13.90
C LYS A 229 50.66 -11.20 -12.94
N LYS A 230 49.45 -10.90 -12.42
CA LYS A 230 49.21 -9.80 -11.47
C LYS A 230 50.01 -10.00 -10.17
N VAL A 231 50.07 -11.21 -9.64
CA VAL A 231 50.88 -11.53 -8.44
C VAL A 231 52.36 -11.77 -8.76
N LYS A 232 52.78 -11.57 -10.01
CA LYS A 232 54.17 -11.73 -10.52
C LYS A 232 54.70 -13.18 -10.47
N ASP A 233 53.82 -14.17 -10.39
CA ASP A 233 54.17 -15.59 -10.57
C ASP A 233 54.14 -15.93 -12.08
N TYR A 234 55.17 -15.43 -12.80
CA TYR A 234 55.21 -15.55 -14.25
C TYR A 234 55.37 -16.96 -14.77
N GLU A 235 56.00 -17.86 -13.99
CA GLU A 235 56.10 -19.27 -14.32
C GLU A 235 54.75 -19.97 -14.30
N ALA A 236 53.99 -19.80 -13.23
CA ALA A 236 52.62 -20.32 -13.14
C ALA A 236 51.70 -19.71 -14.21
N ALA A 237 51.86 -18.41 -14.48
CA ALA A 237 51.12 -17.73 -15.54
C ALA A 237 51.41 -18.32 -16.92
N LEU A 238 52.69 -18.64 -17.20
CA LEU A 238 53.10 -19.24 -18.46
C LEU A 238 52.52 -20.63 -18.64
N ILE A 239 52.52 -21.46 -17.59
CA ILE A 239 51.92 -22.79 -17.61
C ILE A 239 50.41 -22.71 -17.89
N ALA A 240 49.71 -21.83 -17.19
CA ALA A 240 48.27 -21.66 -17.36
C ALA A 240 47.87 -21.21 -18.76
N ILE A 241 48.54 -20.17 -19.30
CA ILE A 241 48.18 -19.64 -20.62
C ILE A 241 48.58 -20.61 -21.75
N LYS A 242 49.71 -21.31 -21.63
CA LYS A 242 50.08 -22.36 -22.59
C LYS A 242 49.05 -23.51 -22.58
N SER A 243 48.64 -23.99 -21.41
CA SER A 243 47.58 -25.01 -21.28
C SER A 243 46.28 -24.56 -21.94
N SER A 244 45.89 -23.32 -21.77
CA SER A 244 44.73 -22.73 -22.47
C SER A 244 44.85 -22.78 -23.97
N ILE A 245 46.03 -22.36 -24.50
CA ILE A 245 46.32 -22.36 -25.94
C ILE A 245 46.38 -23.78 -26.53
N GLU A 246 47.04 -24.70 -25.86
CA GLU A 246 47.07 -26.13 -26.26
C GLU A 246 45.68 -26.74 -26.38
N LEU A 247 44.80 -26.46 -25.41
CA LEU A 247 43.42 -26.87 -25.48
C LEU A 247 42.67 -26.25 -26.67
N ARG A 248 42.93 -25.00 -27.00
CA ARG A 248 42.35 -24.34 -28.19
C ARG A 248 42.81 -25.05 -29.47
N ILE A 249 44.11 -25.27 -29.60
CA ILE A 249 44.68 -25.93 -30.77
C ILE A 249 44.07 -27.33 -30.92
N LYS A 250 44.07 -28.11 -29.84
CA LYS A 250 43.50 -29.48 -29.82
C LYS A 250 42.03 -29.54 -30.24
N ASN A 251 41.26 -28.50 -29.94
CA ASN A 251 39.85 -28.40 -30.27
C ASN A 251 39.53 -27.56 -31.51
N SER A 252 40.54 -27.19 -32.32
CA SER A 252 40.42 -26.37 -33.52
C SER A 252 39.78 -25.00 -33.27
N ILE A 253 40.00 -24.43 -32.07
CA ILE A 253 39.47 -23.11 -31.67
C ILE A 253 40.58 -22.08 -31.92
N LYS A 254 40.26 -20.96 -32.59
CA LYS A 254 41.22 -19.88 -32.86
C LYS A 254 41.77 -19.31 -31.54
N ILE A 255 43.12 -19.10 -31.51
CA ILE A 255 43.80 -18.42 -30.43
C ILE A 255 43.41 -16.94 -30.54
N THR A 256 43.08 -16.28 -29.43
CA THR A 256 42.68 -14.86 -29.41
C THR A 256 43.90 -13.97 -29.29
N GLU A 257 43.83 -12.78 -29.87
CA GLU A 257 44.88 -11.77 -29.82
C GLU A 257 45.16 -11.35 -28.36
N GLN A 258 44.14 -11.41 -27.46
CA GLN A 258 44.31 -11.20 -26.02
C GLN A 258 45.25 -12.25 -25.38
N GLN A 259 45.17 -13.52 -25.80
CA GLN A 259 46.07 -14.58 -25.30
C GLN A 259 47.48 -14.38 -25.78
N TYR A 260 47.69 -13.90 -27.03
CA TYR A 260 49.01 -13.48 -27.52
C TYR A 260 49.58 -12.33 -26.72
N LEU A 261 48.74 -11.32 -26.36
CA LEU A 261 49.17 -10.23 -25.48
C LEU A 261 49.68 -10.76 -24.14
N VAL A 262 48.88 -11.60 -23.45
CA VAL A 262 49.28 -12.18 -22.16
C VAL A 262 50.58 -12.99 -22.27
N LEU A 263 50.72 -13.80 -23.29
CA LEU A 263 51.99 -14.54 -23.55
C LEU A 263 53.16 -13.60 -23.74
N GLY A 264 52.99 -12.57 -24.57
CA GLY A 264 54.05 -11.58 -24.86
C GLY A 264 54.49 -10.84 -23.62
N GLU A 265 53.53 -10.45 -22.76
CA GLU A 265 53.81 -9.81 -21.47
C GLU A 265 54.58 -10.73 -20.52
N ILE A 266 54.11 -12.01 -20.38
CA ILE A 266 54.78 -13.00 -19.53
C ILE A 266 56.21 -13.25 -20.02
N TYR A 267 56.41 -13.44 -21.32
CA TYR A 267 57.76 -13.65 -21.86
C TYR A 267 58.69 -12.44 -21.70
N LYS A 268 58.14 -11.23 -21.80
CA LYS A 268 58.87 -10.01 -21.49
C LYS A 268 59.38 -9.99 -20.04
N GLU A 269 58.55 -10.29 -19.09
CA GLU A 269 58.90 -10.31 -17.66
C GLU A 269 59.85 -11.47 -17.31
N LEU A 270 59.77 -12.60 -18.02
CA LEU A 270 60.70 -13.70 -17.91
C LEU A 270 62.04 -13.50 -18.69
N ASN A 271 62.23 -12.31 -19.29
CA ASN A 271 63.40 -11.93 -20.04
C ASN A 271 63.69 -12.81 -21.29
N TYR A 272 62.61 -13.15 -22.03
CA TYR A 272 62.67 -13.82 -23.35
C TYR A 272 62.22 -12.83 -24.44
N PRO A 273 63.08 -11.86 -24.85
CA PRO A 273 62.66 -10.74 -25.69
C PRO A 273 62.18 -11.16 -27.08
N ASP A 274 62.77 -12.17 -27.69
CA ASP A 274 62.37 -12.64 -29.04
C ASP A 274 60.96 -13.25 -29.02
N SER A 275 60.68 -14.11 -28.03
CA SER A 275 59.36 -14.67 -27.85
C SER A 275 58.35 -13.58 -27.53
N ALA A 276 58.71 -12.61 -26.66
CA ALA A 276 57.84 -11.48 -26.32
C ALA A 276 57.47 -10.67 -27.55
N LEU A 277 58.47 -10.30 -28.39
CA LEU A 277 58.25 -9.60 -29.65
C LEU A 277 57.27 -10.33 -30.56
N PHE A 278 57.54 -11.60 -30.81
CA PHE A 278 56.69 -12.44 -31.68
C PHE A 278 55.23 -12.45 -31.27
N TYR A 279 54.96 -12.65 -29.98
CA TYR A 279 53.58 -12.72 -29.50
C TYR A 279 52.91 -11.35 -29.39
N LEU A 280 53.64 -10.29 -29.02
CA LEU A 280 53.10 -8.95 -28.98
C LEU A 280 52.77 -8.41 -30.38
N GLU A 281 53.57 -8.72 -31.39
CA GLU A 281 53.27 -8.38 -32.78
C GLU A 281 51.98 -9.08 -33.27
N LYS A 282 51.76 -10.34 -32.88
CA LYS A 282 50.48 -11.03 -33.14
C LYS A 282 49.31 -10.36 -32.42
N ALA A 283 49.50 -9.86 -31.21
CA ALA A 283 48.46 -9.16 -30.45
C ALA A 283 48.05 -7.83 -31.10
N LEU A 284 48.93 -7.17 -31.88
CA LEU A 284 48.59 -5.96 -32.63
C LEU A 284 47.52 -6.17 -33.72
N CYS A 285 47.27 -7.43 -34.15
CA CYS A 285 46.24 -7.75 -35.12
C CYS A 285 44.82 -7.74 -34.51
N SER A 286 44.68 -7.37 -33.25
CA SER A 286 43.41 -7.31 -32.55
C SER A 286 42.51 -6.20 -33.10
N THR A 287 41.20 -6.36 -33.01
CA THR A 287 40.21 -5.29 -33.18
C THR A 287 39.93 -4.57 -31.86
N ASN A 288 40.38 -5.12 -30.72
CA ASN A 288 40.19 -4.52 -29.41
C ASN A 288 41.25 -3.45 -29.14
N VAL A 289 40.81 -2.21 -28.99
CA VAL A 289 41.67 -1.04 -28.77
C VAL A 289 42.54 -1.15 -27.51
N TYR A 290 42.05 -1.77 -26.45
CA TYR A 290 42.81 -2.03 -25.22
C TYR A 290 43.96 -3.02 -25.48
N THR A 291 43.70 -4.11 -26.21
CA THR A 291 44.74 -5.09 -26.59
C THR A 291 45.82 -4.44 -27.44
N ILE A 292 45.46 -3.63 -28.45
CA ILE A 292 46.40 -2.95 -29.32
C ILE A 292 47.28 -1.95 -28.53
N ARG A 293 46.64 -1.17 -27.65
CA ARG A 293 47.34 -0.19 -26.79
C ARG A 293 48.38 -0.90 -25.91
N GLU A 294 47.97 -1.96 -25.19
CA GLU A 294 48.86 -2.70 -24.28
C GLU A 294 49.99 -3.41 -25.04
N ALA A 295 49.69 -4.01 -26.19
CA ALA A 295 50.74 -4.59 -27.05
C ALA A 295 51.74 -3.53 -27.53
N SER A 296 51.25 -2.35 -27.97
CA SER A 296 52.08 -1.25 -28.44
C SER A 296 53.00 -0.72 -27.34
N ILE A 297 52.52 -0.50 -26.13
CA ILE A 297 53.34 -0.01 -25.03
C ILE A 297 54.41 -1.04 -24.60
N ASN A 298 54.07 -2.33 -24.60
CA ASN A 298 55.04 -3.39 -24.32
C ASN A 298 56.12 -3.48 -25.42
N LEU A 299 55.74 -3.34 -26.68
CA LEU A 299 56.69 -3.30 -27.82
C LEU A 299 57.60 -2.06 -27.77
N PHE A 300 57.04 -0.88 -27.38
CA PHE A 300 57.87 0.31 -27.14
C PHE A 300 58.99 0.01 -26.14
N TYR A 301 58.70 -0.58 -24.99
CA TYR A 301 59.74 -0.87 -23.98
C TYR A 301 60.75 -1.89 -24.49
N LEU A 302 60.34 -2.94 -25.20
CA LEU A 302 61.25 -3.95 -25.76
C LEU A 302 62.15 -3.33 -26.83
N LYS A 303 61.64 -2.53 -27.76
CA LYS A 303 62.41 -1.88 -28.81
C LYS A 303 63.35 -0.84 -28.23
N LYS A 304 62.94 -0.09 -27.20
CA LYS A 304 63.81 0.84 -26.47
C LYS A 304 64.94 0.09 -25.77
N GLN A 305 64.73 -1.05 -25.18
CA GLN A 305 65.78 -1.89 -24.57
C GLN A 305 66.76 -2.40 -25.61
N GLN A 306 66.30 -2.67 -26.83
CA GLN A 306 67.16 -3.03 -27.99
C GLN A 306 67.84 -1.83 -28.66
N MET A 307 67.71 -0.62 -28.10
CA MET A 307 68.26 0.65 -28.68
C MET A 307 67.65 1.00 -30.06
N LYS A 308 66.55 0.41 -30.47
CA LYS A 308 65.83 0.66 -31.72
C LYS A 308 64.84 1.81 -31.54
N TYR A 309 65.39 3.01 -31.31
CA TYR A 309 64.60 4.17 -30.87
C TYR A 309 63.54 4.60 -31.88
N LYS A 310 63.79 4.52 -33.18
CA LYS A 310 62.78 4.85 -34.20
C LYS A 310 61.55 3.95 -34.13
N GLU A 311 61.79 2.63 -34.14
CA GLU A 311 60.71 1.65 -34.02
C GLU A 311 59.98 1.81 -32.66
N ALA A 312 60.72 2.10 -31.60
CA ALA A 312 60.12 2.35 -30.28
C ALA A 312 59.17 3.57 -30.32
N THR A 313 59.59 4.68 -30.97
CA THR A 313 58.73 5.87 -31.08
C THR A 313 57.44 5.58 -31.85
N ASP A 314 57.52 4.81 -32.96
CA ASP A 314 56.34 4.43 -33.75
C ASP A 314 55.30 3.65 -32.88
N TYR A 315 55.78 2.74 -32.03
CA TYR A 315 54.89 2.01 -31.10
C TYR A 315 54.35 2.90 -29.99
N LEU A 316 55.11 3.87 -29.49
CA LEU A 316 54.65 4.81 -28.51
C LEU A 316 53.54 5.70 -29.07
N GLU A 317 53.73 6.27 -30.28
CA GLU A 317 52.71 7.06 -30.96
C GLU A 317 51.41 6.24 -31.16
N LYS A 318 51.54 4.99 -31.59
CA LYS A 318 50.41 4.08 -31.72
C LYS A 318 49.68 3.87 -30.39
N SER A 319 50.42 3.64 -29.30
CA SER A 319 49.83 3.48 -27.96
C SER A 319 49.08 4.74 -27.52
N TRP A 320 49.64 5.94 -27.77
CA TRP A 320 49.02 7.22 -27.45
C TRP A 320 47.73 7.47 -28.24
N MET A 321 47.72 7.16 -29.53
CA MET A 321 46.52 7.28 -30.36
C MET A 321 45.35 6.44 -29.82
N TYR A 322 45.62 5.21 -29.42
CA TYR A 322 44.58 4.35 -28.82
C TYR A 322 44.24 4.76 -27.39
N HIS A 323 45.19 5.28 -26.62
CA HIS A 323 44.94 5.85 -25.30
C HIS A 323 43.95 7.02 -25.36
N ASP A 324 44.14 7.96 -26.30
CA ASP A 324 43.23 9.09 -26.49
C ASP A 324 41.81 8.63 -26.89
N SER A 325 41.73 7.63 -27.76
CA SER A 325 40.46 7.02 -28.16
C SER A 325 39.71 6.37 -26.97
N ILE A 326 40.45 5.66 -26.11
CA ILE A 326 39.89 5.06 -24.89
C ILE A 326 39.43 6.16 -23.93
N GLN A 327 40.24 7.17 -23.68
CA GLN A 327 39.88 8.28 -22.80
C GLN A 327 38.64 9.03 -23.28
N LYS A 328 38.48 9.25 -24.59
CA LYS A 328 37.26 9.86 -25.15
C LYS A 328 36.04 8.99 -24.90
N ALA A 329 36.15 7.68 -25.08
CA ALA A 329 35.07 6.74 -24.81
C ALA A 329 34.71 6.70 -23.31
N ASP A 330 35.72 6.67 -22.43
CA ASP A 330 35.51 6.66 -20.97
C ASP A 330 34.89 7.96 -20.47
N LYS A 331 35.31 9.13 -21.00
CA LYS A 331 34.66 10.42 -20.69
C LYS A 331 33.19 10.44 -21.11
N SER A 332 32.87 9.92 -22.31
CA SER A 332 31.50 9.82 -22.78
C SER A 332 30.68 8.89 -21.84
N LYS A 333 31.26 7.77 -21.42
CA LYS A 333 30.62 6.85 -20.47
C LYS A 333 30.39 7.52 -19.11
N ALA A 334 31.41 8.25 -18.59
CA ALA A 334 31.28 8.97 -17.33
C ALA A 334 30.18 10.06 -17.37
N LEU A 335 30.04 10.76 -18.52
CA LEU A 335 28.97 11.72 -18.72
C LEU A 335 27.59 11.05 -18.74
N ILE A 336 27.49 9.91 -19.42
CA ILE A 336 26.24 9.13 -19.43
C ILE A 336 25.90 8.65 -18.00
N GLU A 337 26.86 8.10 -17.26
CA GLU A 337 26.70 7.69 -15.89
C GLU A 337 26.30 8.86 -14.94
N MET A 338 26.87 10.05 -15.19
CA MET A 338 26.50 11.26 -14.44
C MET A 338 25.06 11.68 -14.76
N GLN A 339 24.67 11.64 -16.05
CA GLN A 339 23.30 11.93 -16.48
C GLN A 339 22.31 10.90 -15.87
N GLU A 340 22.63 9.62 -15.92
CA GLU A 340 21.82 8.56 -15.31
C GLU A 340 21.65 8.78 -13.80
N LYS A 341 22.73 9.15 -13.08
CA LYS A 341 22.65 9.49 -11.64
C LYS A 341 21.76 10.71 -11.39
N TYR A 342 21.86 11.74 -12.22
CA TYR A 342 21.02 12.93 -12.12
C TYR A 342 19.54 12.59 -12.34
N ASP A 343 19.24 11.83 -13.39
CA ASP A 343 17.89 11.40 -13.72
C ASP A 343 17.32 10.48 -12.60
N GLN A 344 18.16 9.59 -12.05
CA GLN A 344 17.79 8.76 -10.89
C GLN A 344 17.46 9.61 -9.66
N GLN A 345 18.26 10.63 -9.35
CA GLN A 345 17.99 11.51 -8.22
C GLN A 345 16.68 12.26 -8.43
N LYS A 346 16.42 12.75 -9.63
CA LYS A 346 15.19 13.43 -9.99
C LYS A 346 13.95 12.52 -9.81
N VAL A 347 14.02 11.29 -10.32
CA VAL A 347 12.93 10.30 -10.13
C VAL A 347 12.72 9.98 -8.65
N LYS A 348 13.79 9.88 -7.86
CA LYS A 348 13.70 9.67 -6.42
C LYS A 348 13.01 10.84 -5.71
N ASP A 349 13.39 12.07 -6.05
CA ASP A 349 12.82 13.28 -5.48
C ASP A 349 11.34 13.43 -5.86
N GLU A 350 10.96 13.06 -7.09
CA GLU A 350 9.56 13.00 -7.55
C GLU A 350 8.76 11.95 -6.77
N ALA A 351 9.32 10.74 -6.60
CA ALA A 351 8.68 9.66 -5.83
C ALA A 351 8.52 10.02 -4.35
N GLU A 352 9.52 10.67 -3.74
CA GLU A 352 9.43 11.15 -2.35
C GLU A 352 8.36 12.25 -2.20
N THR A 353 8.23 13.12 -3.21
CA THR A 353 7.20 14.17 -3.23
C THR A 353 5.80 13.57 -3.38
N GLU A 354 5.62 12.59 -4.26
CA GLU A 354 4.36 11.85 -4.39
C GLU A 354 3.99 11.12 -3.10
N LEU A 355 4.97 10.45 -2.46
CA LEU A 355 4.75 9.77 -1.19
C LEU A 355 4.36 10.76 -0.08
N ARG A 356 4.97 11.95 -0.02
CA ARG A 356 4.59 13.01 0.91
C ARG A 356 3.16 13.49 0.67
N LEU A 357 2.79 13.73 -0.59
CA LEU A 357 1.45 14.13 -0.97
C LEU A 357 0.42 13.04 -0.63
N GLN A 358 0.76 11.79 -0.85
CA GLN A 358 -0.10 10.66 -0.49
C GLN A 358 -0.28 10.55 1.04
N LYS A 359 0.79 10.71 1.82
CA LYS A 359 0.71 10.77 3.30
C LYS A 359 -0.15 11.94 3.77
N GLN A 360 0.01 13.13 3.20
CA GLN A 360 -0.81 14.29 3.53
C GLN A 360 -2.30 14.06 3.22
N ARG A 361 -2.61 13.49 2.05
CA ARG A 361 -4.00 13.11 1.70
C ARG A 361 -4.58 12.11 2.70
N THR A 362 -3.81 11.08 3.06
CA THR A 362 -4.24 10.08 4.05
C THR A 362 -4.49 10.71 5.42
N GLN A 363 -3.60 11.60 5.89
CA GLN A 363 -3.80 12.33 7.14
C GLN A 363 -5.03 13.23 7.10
N MET A 364 -5.28 13.89 5.97
CA MET A 364 -6.48 14.70 5.78
C MET A 364 -7.76 13.85 5.85
N TYR A 365 -7.78 12.67 5.20
CA TYR A 365 -8.92 11.75 5.29
C TYR A 365 -9.15 11.24 6.71
N ILE A 366 -8.09 10.89 7.43
CA ILE A 366 -8.18 10.50 8.84
C ILE A 366 -8.76 11.65 9.67
N GLY A 367 -8.30 12.89 9.45
CA GLY A 367 -8.84 14.09 10.10
C GLY A 367 -10.34 14.27 9.83
N ILE A 368 -10.77 14.13 8.58
CA ILE A 368 -12.20 14.22 8.20
C ILE A 368 -13.02 13.13 8.91
N ILE A 369 -12.53 11.89 8.94
CA ILE A 369 -13.20 10.77 9.63
C ILE A 369 -13.36 11.06 11.11
N ILE A 370 -12.32 11.59 11.77
CA ILE A 370 -12.39 11.97 13.20
C ILE A 370 -13.46 13.05 13.42
N VAL A 371 -13.51 14.07 12.58
CA VAL A 371 -14.53 15.12 12.68
C VAL A 371 -15.94 14.55 12.49
N VAL A 372 -16.15 13.66 11.51
CA VAL A 372 -17.43 13.01 11.29
C VAL A 372 -17.86 12.17 12.49
N VAL A 373 -16.93 11.41 13.08
CA VAL A 373 -17.19 10.60 14.29
C VAL A 373 -17.55 11.50 15.49
N LEU A 374 -16.86 12.61 15.68
CA LEU A 374 -17.17 13.58 16.73
C LEU A 374 -18.55 14.20 16.54
N LEU A 375 -18.89 14.61 15.32
CA LEU A 375 -20.22 15.17 15.00
C LEU A 375 -21.32 14.11 15.21
N ALA A 376 -21.09 12.87 14.81
CA ALA A 376 -22.02 11.76 15.07
C ALA A 376 -22.20 11.51 16.58
N GLY A 377 -21.11 11.60 17.36
CA GLY A 377 -21.16 11.49 18.82
C GLY A 377 -21.96 12.62 19.48
N VAL A 378 -21.76 13.87 19.04
CA VAL A 378 -22.55 15.03 19.50
C VAL A 378 -24.01 14.86 19.14
N TYR A 379 -24.32 14.46 17.91
CA TYR A 379 -25.69 14.19 17.48
C TYR A 379 -26.34 13.05 18.28
N ALA A 380 -25.64 11.96 18.50
CA ALA A 380 -26.13 10.83 19.30
C ALA A 380 -26.41 11.27 20.76
N ARG A 381 -25.51 12.08 21.36
CA ARG A 381 -25.69 12.62 22.70
C ARG A 381 -26.90 13.57 22.77
N HIS A 382 -27.09 14.39 21.75
CA HIS A 382 -28.27 15.27 21.66
C HIS A 382 -29.56 14.46 21.56
N ARG A 383 -29.61 13.44 20.71
CA ARG A 383 -30.76 12.52 20.57
C ARG A 383 -31.03 11.75 21.86
N TYR A 384 -29.98 11.32 22.56
CA TYR A 384 -30.10 10.64 23.84
C TYR A 384 -30.71 11.55 24.91
N ARG A 385 -30.25 12.81 25.02
CA ARG A 385 -30.84 13.80 25.93
C ARG A 385 -32.30 14.07 25.61
N GLN A 386 -32.69 14.20 24.35
CA GLN A 386 -34.08 14.36 23.95
C GLN A 386 -34.95 13.16 24.34
N ARG A 387 -34.42 11.92 24.29
CA ARG A 387 -35.12 10.73 24.72
C ARG A 387 -35.38 10.71 26.23
N ILE A 388 -34.36 11.03 27.02
CA ILE A 388 -34.50 11.12 28.48
C ILE A 388 -35.53 12.18 28.86
N ALA A 389 -35.49 13.34 28.25
CA ALA A 389 -36.48 14.40 28.51
C ALA A 389 -37.90 13.95 28.19
N ARG A 390 -38.13 13.20 27.11
CA ARG A 390 -39.45 12.65 26.76
C ARG A 390 -39.94 11.56 27.75
N LEU A 391 -39.00 10.76 28.26
CA LEU A 391 -39.34 9.74 29.28
C LEU A 391 -39.72 10.39 30.59
N ALA A 392 -38.98 11.38 31.06
CA ALA A 392 -39.32 12.16 32.26
C ALA A 392 -40.68 12.86 32.14
N GLU A 393 -41.00 13.40 30.96
CA GLU A 393 -42.27 14.03 30.66
C GLU A 393 -43.47 13.01 30.69
N ALA A 394 -43.20 11.77 30.23
CA ALA A 394 -44.20 10.70 30.27
C ALA A 394 -44.42 10.20 31.70
N GLU A 395 -43.37 10.13 32.50
CA GLU A 395 -43.43 9.73 33.91
C GLU A 395 -44.24 10.77 34.75
N ASP A 396 -43.95 12.06 34.57
CA ASP A 396 -44.70 13.14 35.22
C ASP A 396 -46.22 13.15 34.84
N ARG A 397 -46.56 12.71 33.62
CA ARG A 397 -47.94 12.51 33.18
C ARG A 397 -48.64 11.36 33.87
N ILE A 398 -47.97 10.22 34.02
CA ILE A 398 -48.51 9.03 34.67
C ILE A 398 -48.81 9.39 36.12
N ASP A 399 -47.87 9.98 36.82
CA ASP A 399 -48.05 10.40 38.21
C ASP A 399 -49.23 11.36 38.38
N THR A 400 -49.37 12.34 37.49
CA THR A 400 -50.43 13.31 37.52
C THR A 400 -51.82 12.69 37.27
N LEU A 401 -51.89 11.77 36.26
CA LEU A 401 -53.13 11.03 35.96
C LEU A 401 -53.52 10.10 37.11
N THR A 402 -52.55 9.44 37.73
CA THR A 402 -52.78 8.54 38.88
C THR A 402 -53.33 9.34 40.05
N ARG A 403 -52.74 10.50 40.39
CA ARG A 403 -53.24 11.38 41.44
C ARG A 403 -54.64 11.88 41.17
N MET A 404 -54.98 12.30 39.93
CA MET A 404 -56.31 12.71 39.55
C MET A 404 -57.35 11.60 39.64
N LEU A 405 -56.96 10.38 39.34
CA LEU A 405 -57.83 9.19 39.47
C LEU A 405 -58.12 8.90 40.94
N GLU A 406 -57.13 8.97 41.83
CA GLU A 406 -57.26 8.78 43.26
C GLU A 406 -58.15 9.88 43.89
N GLU A 407 -57.93 11.16 43.50
CA GLU A 407 -58.76 12.26 43.95
C GLU A 407 -60.23 12.17 43.44
N ALA A 408 -60.44 11.64 42.22
CA ALA A 408 -61.77 11.45 41.67
C ALA A 408 -62.53 10.28 42.35
N GLN A 409 -61.79 9.29 42.84
CA GLN A 409 -62.38 8.16 43.61
C GLN A 409 -62.77 8.52 45.06
N ALA A 410 -62.07 9.50 45.64
CA ALA A 410 -62.29 9.94 47.04
C ALA A 410 -63.48 10.89 47.25
N SER A 411 -64.05 11.49 46.16
CA SER A 411 -65.20 12.40 46.28
C SER A 411 -66.52 11.62 46.42
N THR A 412 -67.22 11.80 47.57
CA THR A 412 -68.45 11.13 47.97
C THR A 412 -69.70 11.78 47.39
N ASP A 413 -69.61 12.94 46.73
CA ASP A 413 -70.78 13.67 46.24
C ASP A 413 -70.97 13.46 44.71
N LYS A 414 -72.13 12.88 44.33
CA LYS A 414 -72.44 12.45 42.95
C LYS A 414 -72.41 13.64 41.92
N GLU A 415 -72.83 14.82 42.36
CA GLU A 415 -72.86 16.00 41.50
C GLU A 415 -71.48 16.56 41.26
N ASP A 416 -70.65 16.64 42.29
CA ASP A 416 -69.23 17.05 42.14
C ASP A 416 -68.40 16.03 41.34
N ALA A 417 -68.71 14.74 41.48
CA ALA A 417 -68.03 13.70 40.67
C ALA A 417 -68.41 13.78 39.17
N PHE A 418 -69.60 14.24 38.83
CA PHE A 418 -70.06 14.44 37.45
C PHE A 418 -69.36 15.67 36.83
N VAL A 419 -69.38 16.81 37.52
CA VAL A 419 -68.75 18.05 37.08
C VAL A 419 -67.23 17.85 36.92
N LYS A 420 -66.62 17.16 37.87
CA LYS A 420 -65.21 16.83 37.83
C LYS A 420 -64.86 15.93 36.61
N ARG A 421 -65.71 14.94 36.31
CA ARG A 421 -65.56 14.05 35.15
C ARG A 421 -65.70 14.83 33.82
N MET A 422 -66.67 15.72 33.73
CA MET A 422 -66.95 16.56 32.56
C MET A 422 -65.82 17.56 32.31
N LEU A 423 -65.31 18.19 33.38
CA LEU A 423 -64.16 19.10 33.32
C LEU A 423 -62.87 18.37 32.91
N LEU A 424 -62.61 17.19 33.48
CA LEU A 424 -61.49 16.35 33.10
C LEU A 424 -61.57 15.89 31.63
N GLN A 425 -62.79 15.70 31.12
CA GLN A 425 -63.01 15.30 29.73
C GLN A 425 -62.72 16.50 28.79
N GLN A 426 -63.19 17.71 29.12
CA GLN A 426 -62.89 18.90 28.33
C GLN A 426 -61.42 19.35 28.41
N LEU A 427 -60.87 19.40 29.62
CA LEU A 427 -59.46 19.66 29.83
C LEU A 427 -58.57 18.55 29.21
N GLY A 428 -59.07 17.33 29.19
CA GLY A 428 -58.41 16.18 28.54
C GLY A 428 -58.28 16.38 27.03
N VAL A 429 -59.27 16.95 26.34
CA VAL A 429 -59.21 17.28 24.91
C VAL A 429 -58.18 18.38 24.66
N ILE A 430 -58.19 19.47 25.44
CA ILE A 430 -57.21 20.56 25.37
C ILE A 430 -55.80 20.00 25.62
N ARG A 431 -55.67 19.12 26.59
CA ARG A 431 -54.44 18.44 26.96
C ARG A 431 -53.91 17.51 25.84
N LEU A 432 -54.79 16.72 25.21
CA LEU A 432 -54.40 15.84 24.09
C LEU A 432 -53.84 16.64 22.92
N VAL A 433 -54.48 17.76 22.61
CA VAL A 433 -54.03 18.67 21.52
C VAL A 433 -52.79 19.45 21.90
N ALA A 434 -52.65 19.87 23.15
CA ALA A 434 -51.47 20.56 23.66
C ALA A 434 -50.22 19.67 23.81
N SER A 435 -50.45 18.33 23.97
CA SER A 435 -49.36 17.37 24.22
C SER A 435 -48.41 17.20 23.04
N THR A 436 -48.84 17.48 21.80
CA THR A 436 -48.03 17.39 20.58
C THR A 436 -48.07 18.70 19.80
N PRO A 437 -47.15 19.62 20.04
CA PRO A 437 -47.16 20.96 19.37
C PRO A 437 -46.72 20.81 17.92
N THR A 438 -47.59 20.31 17.07
CA THR A 438 -47.44 20.34 15.61
C THR A 438 -48.24 21.53 15.06
N ALA A 439 -47.88 22.01 13.87
CA ALA A 439 -48.63 23.05 13.18
C ALA A 439 -50.12 22.67 13.01
N GLN A 440 -50.40 21.35 12.83
CA GLN A 440 -51.75 20.84 12.74
C GLN A 440 -52.51 20.93 14.07
N ASN A 441 -51.88 20.60 15.19
CA ASN A 441 -52.51 20.68 16.51
C ASN A 441 -52.70 22.14 16.97
N GLN A 442 -51.83 23.04 16.60
CA GLN A 442 -52.03 24.49 16.79
C GLN A 442 -53.20 25.02 15.96
N ALA A 443 -53.34 24.52 14.70
CA ALA A 443 -54.51 24.89 13.88
C ALA A 443 -55.81 24.30 14.44
N LEU A 444 -55.79 23.15 15.09
CA LEU A 444 -56.92 22.53 15.73
C LEU A 444 -57.36 23.28 17.02
N LEU A 445 -56.38 23.77 17.80
CA LEU A 445 -56.66 24.65 18.94
C LEU A 445 -57.30 25.97 18.50
N ARG A 446 -56.88 26.54 17.37
CA ARG A 446 -57.51 27.73 16.76
C ARG A 446 -58.95 27.46 16.35
N ARG A 447 -59.23 26.32 15.68
CA ARG A 447 -60.56 25.92 15.29
C ARG A 447 -61.47 25.60 16.48
N LEU A 448 -60.94 25.02 17.57
CA LEU A 448 -61.71 24.81 18.82
C LEU A 448 -62.08 26.12 19.50
N ALA A 449 -61.22 27.12 19.42
CA ALA A 449 -61.50 28.49 19.88
C ALA A 449 -62.58 29.20 19.03
N GLU A 450 -62.62 28.93 17.72
CA GLU A 450 -63.62 29.44 16.77
C GLU A 450 -65.02 28.80 16.90
N LEU A 451 -65.13 27.62 17.48
CA LEU A 451 -66.38 26.88 17.68
C LEU A 451 -67.17 27.31 18.93
N GLY A 452 -66.53 28.02 19.87
CA GLY A 452 -67.21 28.68 20.98
C GLY A 452 -67.70 30.04 20.50
N ASN A 453 -69.02 30.21 20.30
CA ASN A 453 -69.68 31.43 19.81
C ASN A 453 -68.99 32.73 20.30
N ASP A 454 -68.68 33.60 19.31
CA ASP A 454 -68.02 34.90 19.41
C ASP A 454 -66.47 34.84 19.48
N GLN A 455 -65.82 35.34 18.42
CA GLN A 455 -64.44 35.76 18.20
C GLN A 455 -63.54 35.88 19.47
N VAL A 456 -63.25 34.75 20.15
CA VAL A 456 -62.29 34.75 21.25
C VAL A 456 -60.89 34.61 20.65
N PRO A 457 -59.95 35.55 20.89
CA PRO A 457 -58.57 35.40 20.45
C PRO A 457 -57.99 34.10 21.01
N VAL A 458 -57.16 33.42 20.22
CA VAL A 458 -56.49 32.15 20.62
C VAL A 458 -55.72 32.31 21.96
N GLU A 459 -55.45 33.55 22.35
CA GLU A 459 -54.79 33.92 23.61
C GLU A 459 -55.72 33.80 24.84
N GLU A 460 -57.02 33.64 24.64
CA GLU A 460 -58.05 33.52 25.68
C GLU A 460 -58.81 32.20 25.63
N LEU A 461 -58.14 31.10 25.26
CA LEU A 461 -58.68 29.74 25.25
C LEU A 461 -59.22 29.29 26.62
N ILE A 462 -58.82 29.96 27.66
CA ILE A 462 -59.27 29.77 29.02
C ILE A 462 -59.81 31.09 29.55
N VAL A 463 -61.10 31.19 29.75
CA VAL A 463 -61.71 32.31 30.48
C VAL A 463 -61.39 32.14 31.96
N TRP A 464 -60.42 32.90 32.43
CA TRP A 464 -59.88 32.74 33.78
C TRP A 464 -60.89 33.01 34.87
N GLU A 465 -61.82 33.95 34.62
CA GLU A 465 -62.90 34.32 35.51
C GLU A 465 -63.86 33.13 35.77
N ASP A 466 -64.06 32.28 34.78
CA ASP A 466 -64.88 31.08 34.92
C ASP A 466 -64.07 29.89 35.49
N LEU A 467 -62.79 29.84 35.23
CA LEU A 467 -61.93 28.73 35.70
C LEU A 467 -61.64 28.84 37.20
N TYR A 468 -61.41 30.04 37.74
CA TYR A 468 -61.07 30.20 39.15
C TYR A 468 -62.14 29.66 40.12
N PRO A 469 -63.47 29.97 39.94
CA PRO A 469 -64.50 29.38 40.77
C PRO A 469 -64.58 27.85 40.63
N LEU A 470 -64.32 27.32 39.44
CA LEU A 470 -64.28 25.87 39.21
C LEU A 470 -63.11 25.18 39.92
N ILE A 471 -61.93 25.80 39.86
CA ILE A 471 -60.75 25.32 40.59
C ILE A 471 -61.01 25.38 42.10
N ASP A 472 -61.66 26.42 42.61
CA ASP A 472 -62.00 26.50 44.03
C ASP A 472 -63.00 25.43 44.44
N ARG A 473 -64.03 25.20 43.63
CA ARG A 473 -65.04 24.16 43.92
C ARG A 473 -64.47 22.76 43.85
N LEU A 474 -63.60 22.47 42.86
CA LEU A 474 -63.06 21.12 42.66
C LEU A 474 -61.84 20.79 43.54
N TYR A 475 -61.11 21.82 43.96
CA TYR A 475 -59.84 21.64 44.70
C TYR A 475 -59.85 22.37 46.05
N ASN A 476 -61.00 22.35 46.73
CA ASN A 476 -61.19 22.83 48.10
C ASN A 476 -60.69 24.29 48.32
N GLY A 477 -61.10 25.20 47.45
CA GLY A 477 -60.73 26.60 47.59
C GLY A 477 -59.27 26.93 47.24
N PHE A 478 -58.68 26.13 46.32
CA PHE A 478 -57.26 26.28 45.97
C PHE A 478 -56.88 27.67 45.48
N HIS A 479 -57.65 28.24 44.57
CA HIS A 479 -57.35 29.58 44.02
C HIS A 479 -57.56 30.67 45.09
N SER A 480 -58.66 30.62 45.85
CA SER A 480 -58.94 31.53 46.94
C SER A 480 -57.85 31.53 48.01
N ARG A 481 -57.45 30.35 48.50
CA ARG A 481 -56.35 30.20 49.46
C ARG A 481 -55.02 30.74 48.91
N LEU A 482 -54.71 30.44 47.65
CA LEU A 482 -53.48 30.93 47.00
C LEU A 482 -53.48 32.47 46.94
N LYS A 483 -54.63 33.08 46.57
CA LYS A 483 -54.78 34.51 46.42
C LYS A 483 -54.79 35.24 47.75
N GLU A 484 -55.49 34.70 48.77
CA GLU A 484 -55.54 35.27 50.11
C GLU A 484 -54.14 35.34 50.75
N ARG A 485 -53.38 34.28 50.63
CA ARG A 485 -52.10 34.20 51.35
C ARG A 485 -50.89 34.73 50.56
N PHE A 486 -50.91 34.64 49.24
CA PHE A 486 -49.77 35.00 48.38
C PHE A 486 -50.14 35.99 47.24
N GLY A 487 -51.36 36.50 47.22
CA GLY A 487 -51.83 37.38 46.14
C GLY A 487 -51.04 38.68 45.98
N SER A 488 -50.41 39.15 47.06
CA SER A 488 -49.49 40.31 47.01
C SER A 488 -48.10 39.98 46.51
N LEU A 489 -47.73 38.69 46.48
CA LEU A 489 -46.39 38.21 46.08
C LEU A 489 -46.38 37.57 44.69
N LEU A 490 -47.52 36.97 44.26
CA LEU A 490 -47.67 36.31 42.99
C LEU A 490 -48.29 37.22 41.94
N THR A 491 -47.78 37.22 40.75
CA THR A 491 -48.39 37.90 39.59
C THR A 491 -49.58 37.07 39.07
N ASP A 492 -50.51 37.67 38.33
CA ASP A 492 -51.65 36.94 37.72
C ASP A 492 -51.19 35.77 36.87
N LYS A 493 -50.11 35.92 36.09
CA LYS A 493 -49.52 34.82 35.29
C LYS A 493 -48.96 33.68 36.16
N GLU A 494 -48.48 33.97 37.36
CA GLU A 494 -48.02 32.95 38.31
C GLU A 494 -49.21 32.24 38.96
N VAL A 495 -50.26 32.97 39.31
CA VAL A 495 -51.54 32.40 39.81
C VAL A 495 -52.17 31.48 38.76
N GLN A 496 -52.25 31.92 37.51
CA GLN A 496 -52.72 31.14 36.38
C GLN A 496 -51.91 29.84 36.22
N THR A 497 -50.59 29.93 36.32
CA THR A 497 -49.69 28.78 36.24
C THR A 497 -49.98 27.79 37.39
N CYS A 498 -50.19 28.26 38.62
CA CYS A 498 -50.55 27.44 39.77
C CYS A 498 -51.91 26.71 39.57
N CYS A 499 -52.91 27.42 39.05
CA CYS A 499 -54.22 26.83 38.76
C CYS A 499 -54.16 25.76 37.70
N LEU A 500 -53.37 25.97 36.63
CA LEU A 500 -53.18 24.94 35.60
C LEU A 500 -52.41 23.71 36.14
N LEU A 501 -51.39 23.93 36.99
CA LEU A 501 -50.70 22.85 37.66
C LEU A 501 -51.64 22.07 38.58
N CYS A 502 -52.52 22.77 39.34
CA CYS A 502 -53.55 22.15 40.18
C CYS A 502 -54.52 21.31 39.35
N ALA A 503 -54.86 21.78 38.15
CA ALA A 503 -55.68 21.05 37.19
C ALA A 503 -54.89 19.93 36.46
N GLY A 504 -53.61 19.74 36.80
CA GLY A 504 -52.82 18.60 36.35
C GLY A 504 -52.15 18.80 34.98
N PHE A 505 -52.00 20.02 34.47
CA PHE A 505 -51.29 20.27 33.22
C PHE A 505 -49.77 20.21 33.41
N SER A 506 -49.09 19.52 32.50
CA SER A 506 -47.62 19.49 32.46
C SER A 506 -47.03 20.82 32.04
N THR A 507 -45.78 21.10 32.39
CA THR A 507 -45.03 22.33 32.01
C THR A 507 -45.10 22.63 30.51
N LYS A 508 -45.10 21.58 29.67
CA LYS A 508 -45.17 21.70 28.23
C LYS A 508 -46.58 22.08 27.74
N GLU A 509 -47.59 21.45 28.31
CA GLU A 509 -48.99 21.76 28.00
C GLU A 509 -49.31 23.21 28.41
N ILE A 510 -48.84 23.64 29.58
CA ILE A 510 -48.95 25.03 30.04
C ILE A 510 -48.23 25.97 29.05
N SER A 511 -47.06 25.60 28.54
CA SER A 511 -46.33 26.44 27.57
C SER A 511 -47.13 26.63 26.27
N VAL A 512 -47.81 25.58 25.80
CA VAL A 512 -48.68 25.65 24.61
C VAL A 512 -49.94 26.46 24.87
N ILE A 513 -50.61 26.24 25.98
CA ILE A 513 -51.86 26.94 26.36
C ILE A 513 -51.63 28.42 26.61
N THR A 514 -50.50 28.77 27.22
CA THR A 514 -50.13 30.15 27.55
C THR A 514 -49.32 30.85 26.48
N HIS A 515 -49.06 30.21 25.32
CA HIS A 515 -48.23 30.71 24.22
C HIS A 515 -46.82 31.16 24.66
N GLN A 516 -46.24 30.46 25.62
CA GLN A 516 -44.91 30.72 26.16
C GLN A 516 -43.94 29.56 25.91
N SER A 517 -42.64 29.83 25.98
CA SER A 517 -41.67 28.74 25.88
C SER A 517 -41.69 27.85 27.13
N ALA A 518 -41.46 26.55 26.97
CA ALA A 518 -41.36 25.62 28.11
C ALA A 518 -40.27 26.11 29.11
N SER A 519 -39.18 26.67 28.64
CA SER A 519 -38.15 27.27 29.50
C SER A 519 -38.68 28.43 30.34
N SER A 520 -39.54 29.29 29.78
CA SER A 520 -40.18 30.39 30.51
C SER A 520 -41.06 29.86 31.62
N ILE A 521 -41.82 28.76 31.38
CA ILE A 521 -42.66 28.13 32.41
C ILE A 521 -41.80 27.50 33.50
N TYR A 522 -40.68 26.86 33.16
CA TYR A 522 -39.71 26.31 34.15
C TYR A 522 -39.16 27.40 35.06
N VAL A 523 -38.71 28.54 34.47
CA VAL A 523 -38.24 29.70 35.25
C VAL A 523 -39.35 30.22 36.16
N ARG A 524 -40.59 30.32 35.65
CA ARG A 524 -41.75 30.74 36.45
C ARG A 524 -42.05 29.77 37.61
N LYS A 525 -42.04 28.47 37.39
CA LYS A 525 -42.21 27.46 38.46
C LYS A 525 -41.15 27.64 39.56
N THR A 526 -39.90 27.88 39.17
CA THR A 526 -38.81 28.13 40.13
C THR A 526 -39.04 29.44 40.92
N ALA A 527 -39.50 30.50 40.25
CA ALA A 527 -39.85 31.76 40.91
C ALA A 527 -41.03 31.61 41.88
N ILE A 528 -42.08 30.86 41.49
CA ILE A 528 -43.22 30.53 42.35
C ILE A 528 -42.77 29.79 43.60
N ARG A 529 -41.97 28.72 43.48
CA ARG A 529 -41.44 27.97 44.65
C ARG A 529 -40.71 28.88 45.61
N LYS A 530 -39.85 29.74 45.10
CA LYS A 530 -39.10 30.72 45.91
C LYS A 530 -40.02 31.68 46.65
N LYS A 531 -41.11 32.15 45.99
CA LYS A 531 -42.09 33.05 46.58
C LYS A 531 -42.99 32.37 47.61
N LEU A 532 -43.25 31.06 47.40
CA LEU A 532 -44.00 30.25 48.34
C LEU A 532 -43.15 29.73 49.52
N GLY A 533 -41.84 29.97 49.53
CA GLY A 533 -40.92 29.46 50.55
C GLY A 533 -40.72 27.96 50.51
N ALA A 534 -40.93 27.32 49.34
CA ALA A 534 -40.81 25.88 49.14
C ALA A 534 -39.39 25.46 48.75
N GLU A 535 -39.00 24.27 49.12
CA GLU A 535 -37.68 23.67 48.74
C GLU A 535 -37.56 23.50 47.21
N GLU A 536 -36.33 23.41 46.75
CA GLU A 536 -36.01 23.22 45.33
C GLU A 536 -36.50 21.81 44.89
N GLY A 537 -37.45 21.77 43.95
CA GLY A 537 -38.10 20.51 43.51
C GLY A 537 -39.47 20.21 44.12
N ALA A 538 -39.90 20.92 45.17
CA ALA A 538 -41.19 20.70 45.78
C ALA A 538 -42.38 20.87 44.82
N ASP A 539 -43.42 20.06 44.96
CA ASP A 539 -44.65 20.22 44.18
C ASP A 539 -45.43 21.47 44.64
N ILE A 540 -45.56 22.42 43.74
CA ILE A 540 -46.27 23.68 43.99
C ILE A 540 -47.72 23.46 44.46
N VAL A 541 -48.38 22.45 43.90
CA VAL A 541 -49.76 22.12 44.21
C VAL A 541 -49.93 21.59 45.64
N GLU A 542 -49.00 20.68 46.04
CA GLU A 542 -48.97 20.16 47.40
C GLU A 542 -48.65 21.24 48.45
N VAL A 543 -47.69 22.10 48.13
CA VAL A 543 -47.36 23.22 49.02
C VAL A 543 -48.57 24.11 49.29
N VAL A 544 -49.36 24.42 48.24
CA VAL A 544 -50.56 25.24 48.40
C VAL A 544 -51.73 24.47 49.05
N LYS A 545 -51.91 23.18 48.77
CA LYS A 545 -52.94 22.32 49.40
C LYS A 545 -52.72 22.12 50.90
N ASN A 546 -51.48 22.01 51.31
CA ASN A 546 -51.10 21.78 52.74
C ASN A 546 -50.97 23.07 53.54
N LEU A 547 -51.36 24.20 52.96
CA LEU A 547 -51.44 25.47 53.72
C LEU A 547 -52.62 25.36 54.75
N PRO A 548 -52.37 25.68 56.04
CA PRO A 548 -53.40 25.63 57.08
C PRO A 548 -54.54 26.59 56.83
#